data_62d812ed936771937d835f681829867d
#
_entry.id   62d812ed936771937d835f681829867d
#
_cell.length_a   1.000
_cell.length_b   1.000
_cell.length_c   1.000
_cell.angle_alpha   90.00
_cell.angle_beta   90.00
_cell.angle_gamma   90.00
#
_symmetry.space_group_name_H-M   'P 1'
#
loop_
_entity.id
_entity.type
_entity.pdbx_description
1 polymer ?
#
loop_
_entity_poly.entity_id
_entity_poly.type
_entity_poly.pdbx_seq_one_letter_code
_entity_poly.pdbx_strand_id
1 'polypeptide(L)'
;MRRDVSVRELPTGERMRIVKHRYMPIGLSEAEVSCLPRACIVTGVHGDELEGQYVIYELVRRLLAQPQNLAGVVDIYPSVNPMGMGAIERGIPQFDLDMDRIFPGSHGASPFEAMAADLVEDVRGAQVAFDLHSSDVYLRELPQIRINEESADRLLPFARLANVDYVWVHESAVVLKGTFAYSMNSLGVPTLVVEAGAGMRITPDVGEQLAIGILSVLAQVGVWTGPLPLVRSPQVSTDGAVSYLHAESAGMFVPCVTFGKEVKERQVIGRILDCGSATVLQELRSPVRGLLFTLREYPLVYPGNLIARVLGGAPC
;
A
#
# COMPACT_ATOMS: atom_id res chain seq x y z
N MET A 1 -20.79 6.40 9.73
CA MET A 1 -20.71 6.46 11.22
C MET A 1 -19.23 6.39 11.62
N ARG A 2 -18.80 7.23 12.57
CA ARG A 2 -17.43 7.20 13.13
C ARG A 2 -17.42 6.42 14.44
N ARG A 3 -16.45 5.52 14.64
CA ARG A 3 -16.26 4.73 15.87
C ARG A 3 -14.78 4.66 16.23
N ASP A 4 -14.47 4.69 17.53
CA ASP A 4 -13.14 4.38 18.03
C ASP A 4 -12.94 2.86 18.03
N VAL A 5 -11.83 2.39 17.44
CA VAL A 5 -11.41 0.98 17.39
C VAL A 5 -10.47 0.69 18.55
N SER A 6 -9.51 1.58 18.77
CA SER A 6 -8.59 1.53 19.88
C SER A 6 -8.44 2.91 20.51
N VAL A 7 -8.35 2.97 21.82
CA VAL A 7 -8.06 4.19 22.58
C VAL A 7 -7.01 3.86 23.62
N ARG A 8 -5.89 4.58 23.60
CA ARG A 8 -4.82 4.47 24.61
C ARG A 8 -4.54 5.85 25.18
N GLU A 9 -4.49 5.92 26.50
CA GLU A 9 -4.17 7.14 27.22
C GLU A 9 -2.65 7.29 27.34
N LEU A 10 -2.16 8.46 27.01
CA LEU A 10 -0.75 8.81 27.15
C LEU A 10 -0.47 9.34 28.58
N PRO A 11 0.76 9.27 29.10
CA PRO A 11 1.10 9.79 30.42
C PRO A 11 0.78 11.27 30.64
N THR A 12 0.60 12.01 29.54
CA THR A 12 0.22 13.44 29.53
C THR A 12 -1.29 13.67 29.70
N GLY A 13 -2.12 12.61 29.71
CA GLY A 13 -3.57 12.68 29.69
C GLY A 13 -4.19 12.80 28.29
N GLU A 14 -3.37 12.94 27.26
CA GLU A 14 -3.81 12.89 25.86
C GLU A 14 -4.18 11.46 25.45
N ARG A 15 -4.98 11.33 24.39
CA ARG A 15 -5.45 10.02 23.91
C ARG A 15 -5.03 9.76 22.49
N MET A 16 -4.32 8.67 22.32
CA MET A 16 -4.04 8.09 20.99
C MET A 16 -5.21 7.18 20.58
N ARG A 17 -5.66 7.29 19.31
CA ARG A 17 -6.85 6.56 18.83
C ARG A 17 -6.65 6.02 17.44
N ILE A 18 -7.09 4.77 17.23
CA ILE A 18 -7.42 4.27 15.89
C ILE A 18 -8.93 4.45 15.72
N VAL A 19 -9.32 5.14 14.65
CA VAL A 19 -10.73 5.46 14.35
C VAL A 19 -11.11 4.77 13.06
N LYS A 20 -12.33 4.23 12.99
CA LYS A 20 -12.91 3.80 11.72
C LYS A 20 -14.12 4.63 11.33
N HIS A 21 -14.31 4.75 10.01
CA HIS A 21 -15.52 5.27 9.40
C HIS A 21 -16.26 4.12 8.73
N ARG A 22 -17.48 3.84 9.20
CA ARG A 22 -18.35 2.80 8.66
C ARG A 22 -19.35 3.37 7.68
N TYR A 23 -19.37 2.81 6.48
CA TYR A 23 -20.37 3.05 5.43
C TYR A 23 -21.19 1.77 5.26
N MET A 24 -22.53 1.90 5.22
CA MET A 24 -23.45 0.76 5.18
C MET A 24 -24.77 1.17 4.53
N PRO A 25 -25.58 0.23 4.06
CA PRO A 25 -26.91 0.51 3.55
C PRO A 25 -27.77 1.28 4.56
N ILE A 26 -28.62 2.17 4.05
CA ILE A 26 -29.51 3.01 4.88
C ILE A 26 -30.74 2.21 5.30
N GLY A 27 -31.20 2.43 6.53
CA GLY A 27 -32.49 1.90 7.03
C GLY A 27 -32.44 0.51 7.63
N LEU A 28 -31.25 -0.10 7.74
CA LEU A 28 -31.08 -1.42 8.37
C LEU A 28 -30.78 -1.30 9.86
N SER A 29 -31.26 -2.27 10.62
CA SER A 29 -30.92 -2.46 12.04
C SER A 29 -29.48 -2.97 12.19
N GLU A 30 -28.90 -2.85 13.39
CA GLU A 30 -27.56 -3.39 13.67
C GLU A 30 -27.47 -4.91 13.45
N ALA A 31 -28.55 -5.66 13.76
CA ALA A 31 -28.60 -7.09 13.53
C ALA A 31 -28.55 -7.42 12.03
N GLU A 32 -29.30 -6.72 11.19
CA GLU A 32 -29.25 -6.91 9.73
C GLU A 32 -27.89 -6.55 9.16
N VAL A 33 -27.30 -5.43 9.61
CA VAL A 33 -25.95 -4.99 9.18
C VAL A 33 -24.88 -6.02 9.54
N SER A 34 -25.00 -6.72 10.68
CA SER A 34 -24.04 -7.74 11.11
C SER A 34 -23.99 -8.99 10.19
N CYS A 35 -25.04 -9.22 9.42
CA CYS A 35 -25.15 -10.32 8.47
C CYS A 35 -24.66 -9.96 7.06
N LEU A 36 -24.35 -8.69 6.80
CA LEU A 36 -23.92 -8.23 5.49
C LEU A 36 -22.44 -8.55 5.21
N PRO A 37 -22.07 -8.73 3.92
CA PRO A 37 -20.67 -8.80 3.55
C PRO A 37 -19.97 -7.50 3.96
N ARG A 38 -18.73 -7.63 4.45
CA ARG A 38 -17.95 -6.51 4.97
C ARG A 38 -16.56 -6.47 4.36
N ALA A 39 -16.14 -5.29 3.94
CA ALA A 39 -14.79 -5.00 3.47
C ALA A 39 -14.13 -3.96 4.36
N CYS A 40 -12.81 -4.07 4.53
CA CYS A 40 -12.01 -3.17 5.35
C CYS A 40 -10.91 -2.51 4.52
N ILE A 41 -10.73 -1.20 4.69
CA ILE A 41 -9.70 -0.42 4.00
C ILE A 41 -8.84 0.25 5.06
N VAL A 42 -7.59 -0.17 5.15
CA VAL A 42 -6.61 0.29 6.14
C VAL A 42 -5.53 1.12 5.45
N THR A 43 -5.16 2.24 6.05
CA THR A 43 -4.03 3.07 5.62
C THR A 43 -3.40 3.82 6.79
N GLY A 44 -2.26 4.46 6.56
CA GLY A 44 -1.55 5.22 7.59
C GLY A 44 -0.97 4.33 8.69
N VAL A 45 -0.55 3.12 8.36
CA VAL A 45 0.34 2.28 9.19
C VAL A 45 1.69 2.97 9.30
N HIS A 46 2.18 3.52 8.18
CA HIS A 46 3.32 4.44 8.16
C HIS A 46 2.80 5.87 8.01
N GLY A 47 3.33 6.78 8.85
CA GLY A 47 2.79 8.14 8.92
C GLY A 47 3.20 9.06 7.77
N ASP A 48 4.26 8.74 7.05
CA ASP A 48 4.76 9.47 5.90
C ASP A 48 4.17 8.97 4.55
N GLU A 49 3.27 7.97 4.57
CA GLU A 49 2.67 7.37 3.39
C GLU A 49 1.25 7.92 3.17
N LEU A 50 1.10 8.87 2.25
CA LEU A 50 -0.13 9.67 2.10
C LEU A 50 -1.01 9.30 0.91
N GLU A 51 -0.55 8.45 -0.04
CA GLU A 51 -1.36 8.06 -1.21
C GLU A 51 -2.67 7.41 -0.77
N GLY A 52 -2.63 6.53 0.26
CA GLY A 52 -3.80 5.88 0.82
C GLY A 52 -4.87 6.86 1.33
N GLN A 53 -4.48 8.04 1.82
CA GLN A 53 -5.41 9.10 2.25
C GLN A 53 -6.23 9.61 1.07
N TYR A 54 -5.59 9.80 -0.08
CA TYR A 54 -6.29 10.27 -1.26
C TYR A 54 -7.14 9.17 -1.91
N VAL A 55 -6.66 7.92 -1.87
CA VAL A 55 -7.45 6.74 -2.31
C VAL A 55 -8.76 6.64 -1.53
N ILE A 56 -8.72 6.72 -0.20
CA ILE A 56 -9.95 6.67 0.62
C ILE A 56 -10.86 7.87 0.39
N TYR A 57 -10.30 9.08 0.18
CA TYR A 57 -11.11 10.24 -0.20
C TYR A 57 -11.90 9.98 -1.49
N GLU A 58 -11.23 9.50 -2.54
CA GLU A 58 -11.86 9.20 -3.82
C GLU A 58 -12.87 8.04 -3.73
N LEU A 59 -12.57 7.01 -2.92
CA LEU A 59 -13.51 5.92 -2.66
C LEU A 59 -14.76 6.44 -1.95
N VAL A 60 -14.60 7.17 -0.85
CA VAL A 60 -15.71 7.72 -0.06
C VAL A 60 -16.58 8.65 -0.91
N ARG A 61 -15.97 9.50 -1.72
CA ARG A 61 -16.70 10.38 -2.65
C ARG A 61 -17.62 9.58 -3.57
N ARG A 62 -17.18 8.43 -4.08
CA ARG A 62 -17.98 7.54 -4.93
C ARG A 62 -19.08 6.83 -4.15
N LEU A 63 -18.78 6.31 -2.96
CA LEU A 63 -19.79 5.67 -2.10
C LEU A 63 -20.91 6.64 -1.73
N LEU A 64 -20.56 7.88 -1.38
CA LEU A 64 -21.54 8.93 -1.00
C LEU A 64 -22.32 9.48 -2.19
N ALA A 65 -21.75 9.46 -3.40
CA ALA A 65 -22.47 9.88 -4.60
C ALA A 65 -23.57 8.89 -5.01
N GLN A 66 -23.44 7.61 -4.65
CA GLN A 66 -24.37 6.55 -5.02
C GLN A 66 -24.65 5.58 -3.86
N PRO A 67 -25.17 6.09 -2.72
CA PRO A 67 -25.34 5.30 -1.49
C PRO A 67 -26.31 4.14 -1.65
N GLN A 68 -27.24 4.21 -2.60
CA GLN A 68 -28.20 3.14 -2.90
C GLN A 68 -27.54 1.88 -3.48
N ASN A 69 -26.30 1.99 -4.00
CA ASN A 69 -25.54 0.88 -4.56
C ASN A 69 -24.68 0.16 -3.50
N LEU A 70 -24.69 0.62 -2.26
CA LEU A 70 -24.00 -0.02 -1.16
C LEU A 70 -24.87 -1.16 -0.61
N ALA A 71 -24.47 -2.41 -0.85
CA ALA A 71 -25.19 -3.62 -0.43
C ALA A 71 -24.53 -4.32 0.76
N GLY A 72 -23.35 -3.88 1.17
CA GLY A 72 -22.59 -4.39 2.30
C GLY A 72 -21.99 -3.27 3.15
N VAL A 73 -21.05 -3.65 4.00
CA VAL A 73 -20.37 -2.73 4.93
C VAL A 73 -18.97 -2.43 4.41
N VAL A 74 -18.60 -1.15 4.40
CA VAL A 74 -17.23 -0.70 4.17
C VAL A 74 -16.73 0.00 5.43
N ASP A 75 -15.75 -0.59 6.09
CA ASP A 75 -15.04 0.00 7.23
C ASP A 75 -13.71 0.60 6.73
N ILE A 76 -13.50 1.88 6.97
CA ILE A 76 -12.29 2.61 6.57
C ILE A 76 -11.54 3.07 7.80
N TYR A 77 -10.26 2.72 7.89
CA TYR A 77 -9.33 3.08 8.96
C TYR A 77 -8.30 4.06 8.38
N PRO A 78 -8.55 5.37 8.48
CA PRO A 78 -7.73 6.36 7.76
C PRO A 78 -6.33 6.56 8.35
N SER A 79 -6.11 6.16 9.59
CA SER A 79 -4.80 6.27 10.23
C SER A 79 -4.65 5.23 11.34
N VAL A 80 -3.74 4.29 11.15
CA VAL A 80 -3.33 3.32 12.17
C VAL A 80 -2.27 3.92 13.09
N ASN A 81 -1.39 4.75 12.53
CA ASN A 81 -0.34 5.49 13.24
C ASN A 81 -0.60 7.01 13.20
N PRO A 82 -1.55 7.51 14.00
CA PRO A 82 -1.88 8.94 13.99
C PRO A 82 -0.74 9.84 14.48
N MET A 83 0.15 9.34 15.33
CA MET A 83 1.32 10.07 15.79
C MET A 83 2.35 10.24 14.67
N GLY A 84 2.67 9.16 13.95
CA GLY A 84 3.57 9.20 12.81
C GLY A 84 3.04 10.11 11.70
N MET A 85 1.73 10.03 11.42
CA MET A 85 1.11 10.92 10.43
C MET A 85 1.18 12.40 10.84
N GLY A 86 0.96 12.71 12.12
CA GLY A 86 1.09 14.09 12.63
C GLY A 86 2.53 14.61 12.62
N ALA A 87 3.52 13.74 12.79
CA ALA A 87 4.94 14.09 12.78
C ALA A 87 5.59 13.98 11.38
N ILE A 88 4.88 13.38 10.42
CA ILE A 88 5.39 13.05 9.07
C ILE A 88 6.59 12.08 9.19
N GLU A 89 6.43 11.06 10.02
CA GLU A 89 7.43 10.03 10.26
C GLU A 89 6.85 8.64 9.94
N ARG A 90 7.67 7.75 9.39
CA ARG A 90 7.26 6.39 9.05
C ARG A 90 6.75 5.64 10.28
N GLY A 91 7.56 5.56 11.31
CA GLY A 91 7.26 4.86 12.57
C GLY A 91 6.48 5.70 13.57
N ILE A 92 6.38 5.19 14.79
CA ILE A 92 5.83 5.93 15.91
C ILE A 92 6.92 6.86 16.45
N PRO A 93 6.70 8.20 16.41
CA PRO A 93 7.68 9.17 16.87
C PRO A 93 8.16 8.88 18.30
N GLN A 94 9.43 9.14 18.59
CA GLN A 94 10.10 8.93 19.86
C GLN A 94 10.32 7.45 20.29
N PHE A 95 9.69 6.48 19.62
CA PHE A 95 9.81 5.07 19.97
C PHE A 95 10.62 4.25 18.95
N ASP A 96 10.95 4.85 17.80
CA ASP A 96 11.62 4.16 16.68
C ASP A 96 10.93 2.82 16.34
N LEU A 97 9.59 2.81 16.42
CA LEU A 97 8.78 1.62 16.29
C LEU A 97 8.01 1.65 14.97
N ASP A 98 8.31 0.70 14.10
CA ASP A 98 7.51 0.45 12.89
C ASP A 98 6.29 -0.39 13.25
N MET A 99 5.08 0.18 13.09
CA MET A 99 3.82 -0.52 13.36
C MET A 99 3.70 -1.82 12.57
N ASP A 100 4.26 -1.85 11.36
CA ASP A 100 4.20 -3.01 10.47
C ASP A 100 5.25 -4.09 10.81
N ARG A 101 5.72 -4.08 12.06
CA ARG A 101 6.61 -5.11 12.65
C ARG A 101 6.05 -5.73 13.93
N ILE A 102 4.91 -5.21 14.41
CA ILE A 102 4.34 -5.63 15.70
C ILE A 102 2.99 -6.34 15.59
N PHE A 103 2.43 -6.48 14.36
CA PHE A 103 1.23 -7.29 14.17
C PHE A 103 1.51 -8.80 14.37
N PRO A 104 0.55 -9.56 14.91
CA PRO A 104 -0.86 -9.21 15.20
C PRO A 104 -1.06 -8.42 16.48
N GLY A 105 -0.01 -8.09 17.23
CA GLY A 105 -0.09 -7.40 18.49
C GLY A 105 -0.48 -8.29 19.68
N SER A 106 -0.57 -7.67 20.87
CA SER A 106 -0.97 -8.34 22.11
C SER A 106 -1.50 -7.32 23.13
N HIS A 107 -2.65 -7.59 23.74
CA HIS A 107 -3.21 -6.71 24.79
C HIS A 107 -2.39 -6.65 26.07
N GLY A 108 -1.53 -7.65 26.30
CA GLY A 108 -0.67 -7.72 27.50
C GLY A 108 0.70 -7.07 27.34
N ALA A 109 0.99 -6.50 26.16
CA ALA A 109 2.28 -5.90 25.83
C ALA A 109 2.21 -4.35 25.84
N SER A 110 2.99 -3.68 24.99
CA SER A 110 2.98 -2.22 24.92
C SER A 110 1.65 -1.65 24.45
N PRO A 111 1.35 -0.36 24.70
CA PRO A 111 0.15 0.29 24.15
C PRO A 111 0.01 0.15 22.64
N PHE A 112 1.12 0.14 21.91
CA PHE A 112 1.13 0.04 20.46
C PHE A 112 0.79 -1.37 19.96
N GLU A 113 1.32 -2.41 20.63
CA GLU A 113 0.95 -3.80 20.34
C GLU A 113 -0.52 -4.07 20.71
N ALA A 114 -1.02 -3.45 21.77
CA ALA A 114 -2.43 -3.54 22.10
C ALA A 114 -3.32 -2.83 21.06
N MET A 115 -2.87 -1.72 20.47
CA MET A 115 -3.57 -1.06 19.35
C MET A 115 -3.56 -1.93 18.09
N ALA A 116 -2.46 -2.59 17.80
CA ALA A 116 -2.35 -3.54 16.69
C ALA A 116 -3.33 -4.71 16.88
N ALA A 117 -3.43 -5.26 18.10
CA ALA A 117 -4.37 -6.33 18.44
C ALA A 117 -5.83 -5.88 18.28
N ASP A 118 -6.19 -4.69 18.77
CA ASP A 118 -7.54 -4.12 18.61
C ASP A 118 -7.92 -4.00 17.13
N LEU A 119 -6.99 -3.54 16.26
CA LEU A 119 -7.25 -3.43 14.83
C LEU A 119 -7.45 -4.80 14.18
N VAL A 120 -6.60 -5.77 14.49
CA VAL A 120 -6.71 -7.14 13.96
C VAL A 120 -8.04 -7.78 14.37
N GLU A 121 -8.46 -7.60 15.63
CA GLU A 121 -9.74 -8.10 16.12
C GLU A 121 -10.92 -7.43 15.42
N ASP A 122 -10.86 -6.12 15.22
CA ASP A 122 -11.94 -5.38 14.57
C ASP A 122 -12.07 -5.71 13.07
N VAL A 123 -10.97 -6.01 12.37
CA VAL A 123 -10.97 -6.38 10.93
C VAL A 123 -11.33 -7.86 10.73
N ARG A 124 -11.16 -8.72 11.75
CA ARG A 124 -11.46 -10.15 11.67
C ARG A 124 -12.86 -10.43 11.13
N GLY A 125 -12.98 -11.39 10.23
CA GLY A 125 -14.25 -11.77 9.60
C GLY A 125 -14.70 -10.90 8.44
N ALA A 126 -13.88 -9.95 7.98
CA ALA A 126 -14.11 -9.27 6.71
C ALA A 126 -13.92 -10.24 5.53
N GLN A 127 -14.71 -10.07 4.46
CA GLN A 127 -14.57 -10.83 3.22
C GLN A 127 -13.31 -10.46 2.45
N VAL A 128 -12.85 -9.24 2.59
CA VAL A 128 -11.62 -8.73 2.00
C VAL A 128 -11.14 -7.51 2.80
N ALA A 129 -9.82 -7.35 2.87
CA ALA A 129 -9.21 -6.14 3.38
C ALA A 129 -8.15 -5.60 2.40
N PHE A 130 -7.91 -4.29 2.48
CA PHE A 130 -6.84 -3.60 1.79
C PHE A 130 -5.93 -2.96 2.81
N ASP A 131 -4.63 -3.09 2.59
CA ASP A 131 -3.57 -2.44 3.33
C ASP A 131 -2.85 -1.50 2.38
N LEU A 132 -3.17 -0.20 2.49
CA LEU A 132 -2.75 0.81 1.52
C LEU A 132 -1.49 1.51 1.99
N HIS A 133 -0.42 1.34 1.23
CA HIS A 133 0.89 1.91 1.44
C HIS A 133 1.31 2.81 0.27
N SER A 134 2.31 3.64 0.50
CA SER A 134 3.11 4.27 -0.54
C SER A 134 4.51 3.65 -0.54
N SER A 135 5.27 3.85 -1.60
CA SER A 135 6.70 3.63 -1.54
C SER A 135 7.34 4.54 -0.49
N ASP A 136 8.62 4.29 -0.16
CA ASP A 136 9.36 5.20 0.72
C ASP A 136 9.50 6.60 0.11
N VAL A 137 10.05 7.54 0.86
CA VAL A 137 10.24 8.94 0.43
C VAL A 137 11.27 9.10 -0.71
N TYR A 138 12.05 8.07 -1.00
CA TYR A 138 13.13 8.09 -1.98
C TYR A 138 12.72 7.56 -3.34
N LEU A 139 11.75 6.64 -3.38
CA LEU A 139 11.37 5.89 -4.56
C LEU A 139 9.92 6.18 -4.94
N ARG A 140 9.66 6.17 -6.24
CA ARG A 140 8.30 6.16 -6.77
C ARG A 140 7.98 4.81 -7.39
N GLU A 141 6.80 4.29 -7.10
CA GLU A 141 6.32 3.01 -7.59
C GLU A 141 5.01 3.14 -8.37
N LEU A 142 4.86 2.34 -9.43
CA LEU A 142 3.55 2.16 -10.07
C LEU A 142 2.59 1.47 -9.10
N PRO A 143 1.28 1.72 -9.23
CA PRO A 143 0.27 0.96 -8.48
C PRO A 143 0.48 -0.54 -8.63
N GLN A 144 0.79 -1.20 -7.54
CA GLN A 144 1.06 -2.63 -7.50
C GLN A 144 0.44 -3.29 -6.28
N ILE A 145 0.20 -4.59 -6.38
CA ILE A 145 -0.14 -5.44 -5.24
C ILE A 145 1.00 -6.40 -5.00
N ARG A 146 1.41 -6.50 -3.73
CA ARG A 146 2.40 -7.48 -3.27
C ARG A 146 1.70 -8.64 -2.61
N ILE A 147 2.02 -9.85 -3.04
CA ILE A 147 1.42 -11.09 -2.56
C ILE A 147 2.53 -12.06 -2.16
N ASN A 148 2.40 -12.69 -1.00
CA ASN A 148 3.23 -13.82 -0.65
C ASN A 148 2.76 -15.06 -1.42
N GLU A 149 3.68 -15.88 -1.90
CA GLU A 149 3.41 -17.09 -2.67
C GLU A 149 2.40 -18.01 -1.96
N GLU A 150 2.53 -18.20 -0.64
CA GLU A 150 1.61 -18.99 0.19
C GLU A 150 0.14 -18.55 0.09
N SER A 151 -0.11 -17.27 -0.24
CA SER A 151 -1.44 -16.68 -0.34
C SER A 151 -1.87 -16.43 -1.79
N ALA A 152 -1.03 -16.75 -2.78
CA ALA A 152 -1.22 -16.37 -4.17
C ALA A 152 -2.55 -16.87 -4.74
N ASP A 153 -2.88 -18.14 -4.57
CA ASP A 153 -4.11 -18.73 -5.12
C ASP A 153 -5.38 -18.02 -4.61
N ARG A 154 -5.36 -17.57 -3.35
CA ARG A 154 -6.49 -16.89 -2.73
C ARG A 154 -6.55 -15.42 -3.11
N LEU A 155 -5.42 -14.74 -3.27
CA LEU A 155 -5.36 -13.29 -3.46
C LEU A 155 -5.33 -12.86 -4.92
N LEU A 156 -4.77 -13.66 -5.84
CA LEU A 156 -4.68 -13.32 -7.27
C LEU A 156 -6.04 -12.96 -7.91
N PRO A 157 -7.16 -13.67 -7.62
CA PRO A 157 -8.46 -13.28 -8.16
C PRO A 157 -8.86 -11.84 -7.81
N PHE A 158 -8.62 -11.41 -6.58
CA PHE A 158 -8.89 -10.04 -6.13
C PHE A 158 -7.88 -9.04 -6.70
N ALA A 159 -6.60 -9.39 -6.70
CA ALA A 159 -5.53 -8.53 -7.20
C ALA A 159 -5.73 -8.15 -8.68
N ARG A 160 -6.23 -9.09 -9.50
CA ARG A 160 -6.57 -8.84 -10.92
C ARG A 160 -7.70 -7.84 -11.12
N LEU A 161 -8.56 -7.64 -10.12
CA LEU A 161 -9.68 -6.69 -10.15
C LEU A 161 -9.30 -5.33 -9.55
N ALA A 162 -8.19 -5.21 -8.85
CA ALA A 162 -7.82 -4.05 -8.07
C ALA A 162 -7.28 -2.86 -8.89
N ASN A 163 -7.35 -2.94 -10.23
CA ASN A 163 -6.95 -1.85 -11.15
C ASN A 163 -5.51 -1.36 -10.97
N VAL A 164 -4.61 -2.28 -10.62
CA VAL A 164 -3.19 -2.01 -10.50
C VAL A 164 -2.45 -2.28 -11.81
N ASP A 165 -1.24 -1.75 -11.97
CA ASP A 165 -0.41 -1.98 -13.15
C ASP A 165 0.39 -3.29 -13.04
N TYR A 166 0.68 -3.72 -11.79
CA TYR A 166 1.55 -4.85 -11.52
C TYR A 166 1.09 -5.65 -10.29
N VAL A 167 1.20 -6.98 -10.35
CA VAL A 167 1.07 -7.88 -9.20
C VAL A 167 2.37 -8.63 -9.02
N TRP A 168 3.00 -8.41 -7.89
CA TRP A 168 4.26 -9.03 -7.53
C TRP A 168 4.02 -10.15 -6.53
N VAL A 169 4.21 -11.39 -6.99
CA VAL A 169 4.20 -12.57 -6.15
C VAL A 169 5.64 -12.89 -5.75
N HIS A 170 5.94 -12.80 -4.47
CA HIS A 170 7.30 -13.02 -3.98
C HIS A 170 7.35 -14.04 -2.85
N GLU A 171 8.52 -14.66 -2.69
CA GLU A 171 8.75 -15.66 -1.65
C GLU A 171 8.51 -15.04 -0.25
N SER A 172 7.94 -15.85 0.64
CA SER A 172 7.65 -15.43 2.01
C SER A 172 8.94 -15.19 2.79
N ALA A 173 9.30 -13.94 3.00
CA ALA A 173 10.38 -13.58 3.90
C ALA A 173 9.88 -13.56 5.35
N VAL A 174 10.72 -14.00 6.29
CA VAL A 174 10.42 -13.98 7.75
C VAL A 174 10.05 -12.57 8.23
N VAL A 175 10.62 -11.54 7.62
CA VAL A 175 10.36 -10.11 7.93
C VAL A 175 8.90 -9.72 7.74
N LEU A 176 8.14 -10.40 6.87
CA LEU A 176 6.74 -10.08 6.59
C LEU A 176 5.78 -10.57 7.68
N LYS A 177 6.19 -11.46 8.57
CA LYS A 177 5.32 -12.04 9.61
C LYS A 177 4.77 -11.02 10.63
N GLY A 178 5.44 -9.90 10.78
CA GLY A 178 5.01 -8.80 11.67
C GLY A 178 4.08 -7.78 11.01
N THR A 179 3.68 -7.97 9.74
CA THR A 179 2.83 -7.01 9.02
C THR A 179 1.35 -7.24 9.28
N PHE A 180 0.56 -6.17 9.13
CA PHE A 180 -0.89 -6.25 9.22
C PHE A 180 -1.46 -7.26 8.23
N ALA A 181 -1.10 -7.14 6.96
CA ALA A 181 -1.63 -7.99 5.90
C ALA A 181 -1.27 -9.47 6.09
N TYR A 182 -0.03 -9.79 6.52
CA TYR A 182 0.35 -11.17 6.83
C TYR A 182 -0.51 -11.74 7.96
N SER A 183 -0.69 -10.99 9.03
CA SER A 183 -1.52 -11.39 10.18
C SER A 183 -2.96 -11.66 9.77
N MET A 184 -3.58 -10.76 8.97
CA MET A 184 -4.95 -10.95 8.50
C MET A 184 -5.09 -12.14 7.55
N ASN A 185 -4.14 -12.31 6.61
CA ASN A 185 -4.13 -13.47 5.71
C ASN A 185 -3.99 -14.79 6.48
N SER A 186 -3.19 -14.84 7.53
CA SER A 186 -3.05 -16.00 8.42
C SER A 186 -4.32 -16.29 9.20
N LEU A 187 -5.12 -15.28 9.50
CA LEU A 187 -6.43 -15.41 10.16
C LEU A 187 -7.59 -15.68 9.19
N GLY A 188 -7.29 -15.89 7.90
CA GLY A 188 -8.26 -16.23 6.89
C GLY A 188 -8.98 -15.04 6.24
N VAL A 189 -8.59 -13.81 6.53
CA VAL A 189 -9.11 -12.60 5.86
C VAL A 189 -8.23 -12.27 4.67
N PRO A 190 -8.73 -12.41 3.41
CA PRO A 190 -7.97 -12.03 2.22
C PRO A 190 -7.58 -10.55 2.29
N THR A 191 -6.30 -10.26 2.42
CA THR A 191 -5.79 -8.89 2.59
C THR A 191 -4.76 -8.58 1.52
N LEU A 192 -5.05 -7.55 0.72
CA LEU A 192 -4.20 -7.09 -0.39
C LEU A 192 -3.31 -5.94 0.09
N VAL A 193 -2.00 -6.11 0.00
CA VAL A 193 -1.04 -5.02 0.19
C VAL A 193 -0.92 -4.25 -1.12
N VAL A 194 -1.30 -2.98 -1.08
CA VAL A 194 -1.20 -2.05 -2.22
C VAL A 194 -0.06 -1.09 -1.97
N GLU A 195 0.86 -1.00 -2.92
CA GLU A 195 1.95 -0.04 -2.94
C GLU A 195 1.82 0.88 -4.14
N ALA A 196 1.93 2.19 -3.95
CA ALA A 196 1.82 3.14 -5.06
C ALA A 196 2.45 4.50 -4.72
N GLY A 197 2.91 5.20 -5.75
CA GLY A 197 3.42 6.57 -5.60
C GLY A 197 4.73 6.65 -4.82
N ALA A 198 4.88 7.71 -4.05
CA ALA A 198 6.05 7.96 -3.20
C ALA A 198 5.60 8.54 -1.85
N GLY A 199 6.34 8.26 -0.79
CA GLY A 199 6.11 8.85 0.53
C GLY A 199 6.06 10.37 0.51
N MET A 200 5.36 10.98 1.47
CA MET A 200 5.14 12.42 1.61
C MET A 200 4.45 13.10 0.40
N ARG A 201 3.82 12.33 -0.48
CA ARG A 201 3.21 12.85 -1.71
C ARG A 201 1.85 12.23 -1.96
N ILE A 202 1.10 12.86 -2.87
CA ILE A 202 -0.16 12.39 -3.41
C ILE A 202 -0.10 12.49 -4.93
N THR A 203 -0.51 11.42 -5.60
CA THR A 203 -0.63 11.35 -7.06
C THR A 203 -2.10 11.15 -7.43
N PRO A 204 -2.85 12.22 -7.80
CA PRO A 204 -4.29 12.15 -8.00
C PRO A 204 -4.76 11.04 -8.95
N ASP A 205 -4.09 10.86 -10.09
CA ASP A 205 -4.44 9.81 -11.06
C ASP A 205 -4.30 8.41 -10.48
N VAL A 206 -3.31 8.19 -9.61
CA VAL A 206 -3.09 6.92 -8.89
C VAL A 206 -4.21 6.68 -7.87
N GLY A 207 -4.57 7.71 -7.10
CA GLY A 207 -5.65 7.61 -6.13
C GLY A 207 -7.00 7.30 -6.78
N GLU A 208 -7.31 7.93 -7.91
CA GLU A 208 -8.52 7.62 -8.69
C GLU A 208 -8.50 6.20 -9.24
N GLN A 209 -7.38 5.76 -9.81
CA GLN A 209 -7.18 4.41 -10.34
C GLN A 209 -7.43 3.36 -9.26
N LEU A 210 -6.82 3.49 -8.09
CA LEU A 210 -6.95 2.54 -6.99
C LEU A 210 -8.35 2.55 -6.37
N ALA A 211 -9.00 3.70 -6.23
CA ALA A 211 -10.37 3.78 -5.74
C ALA A 211 -11.36 3.02 -6.65
N ILE A 212 -11.17 3.08 -7.98
CA ILE A 212 -11.94 2.27 -8.95
C ILE A 212 -11.66 0.78 -8.74
N GLY A 213 -10.40 0.40 -8.55
CA GLY A 213 -10.01 -1.00 -8.29
C GLY A 213 -10.63 -1.55 -7.01
N ILE A 214 -10.61 -0.76 -5.94
CA ILE A 214 -11.26 -1.14 -4.68
C ILE A 214 -12.77 -1.38 -4.92
N LEU A 215 -13.48 -0.48 -5.61
CA LEU A 215 -14.89 -0.67 -5.95
C LEU A 215 -15.14 -1.97 -6.72
N SER A 216 -14.26 -2.34 -7.65
CA SER A 216 -14.38 -3.59 -8.40
C SER A 216 -14.25 -4.82 -7.49
N VAL A 217 -13.34 -4.79 -6.53
CA VAL A 217 -13.21 -5.86 -5.53
C VAL A 217 -14.41 -5.85 -4.56
N LEU A 218 -14.91 -4.68 -4.15
CA LEU A 218 -16.13 -4.58 -3.32
C LEU A 218 -17.34 -5.20 -4.03
N ALA A 219 -17.46 -5.03 -5.35
CA ALA A 219 -18.51 -5.67 -6.12
C ALA A 219 -18.36 -7.20 -6.17
N GLN A 220 -17.13 -7.69 -6.32
CA GLN A 220 -16.85 -9.12 -6.33
C GLN A 220 -17.26 -9.81 -5.03
N VAL A 221 -17.14 -9.12 -3.89
CA VAL A 221 -17.54 -9.65 -2.57
C VAL A 221 -18.97 -9.27 -2.16
N GLY A 222 -19.76 -8.70 -3.08
CA GLY A 222 -21.17 -8.37 -2.83
C GLY A 222 -21.40 -7.13 -1.96
N VAL A 223 -20.40 -6.28 -1.77
CA VAL A 223 -20.51 -5.03 -0.99
C VAL A 223 -21.00 -3.87 -1.85
N TRP A 224 -20.69 -3.88 -3.15
CA TRP A 224 -21.10 -2.84 -4.09
C TRP A 224 -21.89 -3.40 -5.27
N THR A 225 -22.99 -2.75 -5.66
CA THR A 225 -23.86 -3.17 -6.78
C THR A 225 -23.97 -2.12 -7.88
N GLY A 226 -23.26 -1.00 -7.74
CA GLY A 226 -23.27 0.07 -8.72
C GLY A 226 -22.42 -0.20 -9.96
N PRO A 227 -22.48 0.70 -10.93
CA PRO A 227 -21.69 0.59 -12.16
C PRO A 227 -20.20 0.59 -11.85
N LEU A 228 -19.44 -0.20 -12.62
CA LEU A 228 -18.00 -0.31 -12.51
C LEU A 228 -17.34 0.17 -13.81
N PRO A 229 -16.39 1.11 -13.73
CA PRO A 229 -15.50 1.39 -14.83
C PRO A 229 -14.64 0.16 -15.17
N LEU A 230 -14.14 0.12 -16.41
CA LEU A 230 -13.18 -0.91 -16.80
C LEU A 230 -11.89 -0.78 -15.98
N VAL A 231 -11.41 -1.90 -15.47
CA VAL A 231 -10.14 -1.98 -14.76
C VAL A 231 -9.02 -2.48 -15.69
N ARG A 232 -7.80 -2.10 -15.38
CA ARG A 232 -6.61 -2.59 -16.09
C ARG A 232 -6.38 -4.06 -15.76
N SER A 233 -5.81 -4.79 -16.70
CA SER A 233 -5.27 -6.13 -16.44
C SER A 233 -3.82 -5.99 -16.02
N PRO A 234 -3.45 -6.30 -14.76
CA PRO A 234 -2.08 -6.15 -14.31
C PRO A 234 -1.16 -7.19 -14.94
N GLN A 235 0.12 -6.84 -15.09
CA GLN A 235 1.15 -7.84 -15.28
C GLN A 235 1.36 -8.60 -13.96
N VAL A 236 1.53 -9.91 -14.03
CA VAL A 236 1.76 -10.75 -12.84
C VAL A 236 3.12 -11.44 -13.01
N SER A 237 3.98 -11.33 -12.02
CA SER A 237 5.26 -12.03 -12.03
C SER A 237 5.77 -12.37 -10.63
N THR A 238 6.83 -13.16 -10.60
CA THR A 238 7.59 -13.53 -9.41
C THR A 238 8.89 -12.74 -9.32
N ASP A 239 9.65 -12.92 -8.23
CA ASP A 239 10.91 -12.22 -7.98
C ASP A 239 11.96 -12.41 -9.10
N GLY A 240 12.01 -13.58 -9.72
CA GLY A 240 12.96 -13.89 -10.79
C GLY A 240 12.84 -13.03 -12.06
N ALA A 241 11.70 -12.34 -12.26
CA ALA A 241 11.47 -11.45 -13.37
C ALA A 241 11.85 -9.98 -13.10
N VAL A 242 12.30 -9.64 -11.89
CA VAL A 242 12.62 -8.28 -11.46
C VAL A 242 14.13 -8.05 -11.47
N SER A 243 14.55 -7.05 -12.23
CA SER A 243 15.93 -6.59 -12.26
C SER A 243 16.10 -5.32 -11.43
N TYR A 244 17.15 -5.27 -10.61
CA TYR A 244 17.46 -4.16 -9.71
C TYR A 244 18.64 -3.36 -10.22
N LEU A 245 18.54 -2.03 -10.16
CA LEU A 245 19.64 -1.12 -10.44
C LEU A 245 20.02 -0.38 -9.15
N HIS A 246 21.29 -0.46 -8.78
CA HIS A 246 21.84 0.20 -7.60
C HIS A 246 22.90 1.23 -7.98
N ALA A 247 23.04 2.27 -7.17
CA ALA A 247 24.13 3.21 -7.26
C ALA A 247 25.45 2.53 -6.83
N GLU A 248 26.52 2.77 -7.58
CA GLU A 248 27.88 2.37 -7.24
C GLU A 248 28.71 3.58 -6.76
N SER A 249 28.24 4.79 -7.06
CA SER A 249 28.88 6.05 -6.70
C SER A 249 27.96 6.91 -5.83
N ALA A 250 28.56 7.72 -4.96
CA ALA A 250 27.83 8.78 -4.27
C ALA A 250 27.73 10.02 -5.16
N GLY A 251 26.57 10.68 -5.19
CA GLY A 251 26.38 11.87 -6.02
C GLY A 251 24.91 12.25 -6.18
N MET A 252 24.62 13.03 -7.20
CA MET A 252 23.27 13.45 -7.54
C MET A 252 22.73 12.61 -8.70
N PHE A 253 21.69 11.82 -8.44
CA PHE A 253 21.00 11.05 -9.48
C PHE A 253 20.06 11.94 -10.29
N VAL A 254 20.16 11.84 -11.62
CA VAL A 254 19.28 12.51 -12.59
C VAL A 254 18.71 11.47 -13.55
N PRO A 255 17.38 11.26 -13.57
CA PRO A 255 16.74 10.31 -14.47
C PRO A 255 16.82 10.78 -15.93
N CYS A 256 16.97 9.82 -16.86
CA CYS A 256 16.99 10.04 -18.31
C CYS A 256 15.78 9.40 -19.01
N VAL A 257 14.85 8.84 -18.26
CA VAL A 257 13.68 8.09 -18.78
C VAL A 257 12.40 8.60 -18.15
N THR A 258 11.28 8.31 -18.80
CA THR A 258 9.93 8.56 -18.23
C THR A 258 9.56 7.38 -17.36
N PHE A 259 9.20 7.64 -16.09
CA PHE A 259 8.69 6.65 -15.15
C PHE A 259 7.42 5.96 -15.69
N GLY A 260 7.28 4.67 -15.38
CA GLY A 260 6.11 3.88 -15.76
C GLY A 260 6.04 3.51 -17.25
N LYS A 261 7.15 3.57 -17.98
CA LYS A 261 7.25 3.19 -19.40
C LYS A 261 8.16 1.99 -19.58
N GLU A 262 7.98 1.31 -20.73
CA GLU A 262 8.96 0.31 -21.15
C GLU A 262 10.32 0.93 -21.44
N VAL A 263 11.35 0.26 -21.02
CA VAL A 263 12.75 0.56 -21.32
C VAL A 263 13.35 -0.58 -22.14
N LYS A 264 14.35 -0.25 -22.97
CA LYS A 264 15.10 -1.25 -23.75
C LYS A 264 16.30 -1.73 -22.93
N GLU A 265 16.75 -2.96 -23.19
CA GLU A 265 18.05 -3.42 -22.71
C GLU A 265 19.15 -2.40 -23.07
N ARG A 266 20.05 -2.13 -22.14
CA ARG A 266 21.14 -1.14 -22.24
C ARG A 266 20.69 0.33 -22.37
N GLN A 267 19.38 0.63 -22.34
CA GLN A 267 18.92 2.01 -22.31
C GLN A 267 19.40 2.70 -21.04
N VAL A 268 19.89 3.94 -21.17
CA VAL A 268 20.29 4.75 -20.01
C VAL A 268 19.05 5.12 -19.22
N ILE A 269 19.00 4.70 -17.96
CA ILE A 269 17.92 5.00 -17.00
C ILE A 269 18.18 6.33 -16.34
N GLY A 270 19.44 6.63 -16.03
CA GLY A 270 19.84 7.90 -15.40
C GLY A 270 21.35 7.97 -15.20
N ARG A 271 21.78 9.07 -14.63
CA ARG A 271 23.20 9.37 -14.38
C ARG A 271 23.37 9.84 -12.93
N ILE A 272 24.50 9.48 -12.34
CA ILE A 272 24.97 10.03 -11.06
C ILE A 272 26.05 11.04 -11.39
N LEU A 273 25.85 12.27 -10.92
CA LEU A 273 26.67 13.43 -11.24
C LEU A 273 27.43 13.90 -10.01
N ASP A 274 28.66 14.38 -10.23
CA ASP A 274 29.38 15.24 -9.29
C ASP A 274 29.18 16.71 -9.69
N CYS A 275 28.49 17.45 -8.81
CA CYS A 275 28.22 18.86 -9.07
C CYS A 275 29.48 19.76 -8.99
N GLY A 276 30.49 19.39 -8.20
CA GLY A 276 31.70 20.16 -7.99
C GLY A 276 32.65 20.14 -9.19
N SER A 277 32.78 18.96 -9.81
CA SER A 277 33.65 18.78 -10.99
C SER A 277 32.90 18.83 -12.32
N ALA A 278 31.56 18.90 -12.30
CA ALA A 278 30.66 18.80 -13.46
C ALA A 278 30.88 17.49 -14.28
N THR A 279 31.18 16.40 -13.61
CA THR A 279 31.46 15.10 -14.25
C THR A 279 30.31 14.12 -14.02
N VAL A 280 30.17 13.15 -14.96
CA VAL A 280 29.31 11.97 -14.80
C VAL A 280 30.12 10.89 -14.09
N LEU A 281 29.71 10.54 -12.86
CA LEU A 281 30.39 9.51 -12.07
C LEU A 281 29.94 8.11 -12.46
N GLN A 282 28.65 7.95 -12.79
CA GLN A 282 28.07 6.67 -13.19
C GLN A 282 26.93 6.89 -14.18
N GLU A 283 26.85 6.03 -15.19
CA GLU A 283 25.70 5.93 -16.08
C GLU A 283 24.99 4.58 -15.82
N LEU A 284 23.75 4.63 -15.32
CA LEU A 284 22.97 3.44 -15.03
C LEU A 284 22.18 3.03 -16.27
N ARG A 285 22.32 1.77 -16.67
CA ARG A 285 21.66 1.20 -17.84
C ARG A 285 20.76 0.03 -17.44
N SER A 286 19.59 -0.08 -18.09
CA SER A 286 18.72 -1.23 -17.88
C SER A 286 19.42 -2.53 -18.29
N PRO A 287 19.45 -3.57 -17.43
CA PRO A 287 20.01 -4.86 -17.79
C PRO A 287 19.12 -5.65 -18.74
N VAL A 288 17.83 -5.31 -18.80
CA VAL A 288 16.82 -6.03 -19.59
C VAL A 288 15.87 -5.06 -20.29
N ARG A 289 15.15 -5.54 -21.31
CA ARG A 289 13.96 -4.85 -21.80
C ARG A 289 12.80 -5.13 -20.86
N GLY A 290 12.03 -4.10 -20.43
CA GLY A 290 10.89 -4.30 -19.57
C GLY A 290 10.22 -3.03 -19.06
N LEU A 291 9.25 -3.19 -18.15
CA LEU A 291 8.53 -2.08 -17.52
C LEU A 291 9.34 -1.50 -16.37
N LEU A 292 9.65 -0.21 -16.44
CA LEU A 292 10.25 0.53 -15.33
C LEU A 292 9.16 0.88 -14.29
N PHE A 293 9.01 0.05 -13.28
CA PHE A 293 7.91 0.17 -12.30
C PHE A 293 8.32 0.81 -10.96
N THR A 294 9.63 0.92 -10.70
CA THR A 294 10.19 1.68 -9.56
C THR A 294 11.30 2.58 -10.07
N LEU A 295 11.31 3.85 -9.67
CA LEU A 295 12.37 4.80 -9.99
C LEU A 295 12.63 5.73 -8.81
N ARG A 296 13.92 6.01 -8.56
CA ARG A 296 14.32 6.96 -7.53
C ARG A 296 13.92 8.39 -7.90
N GLU A 297 13.29 9.07 -6.96
CA GLU A 297 12.91 10.50 -7.06
C GLU A 297 13.80 11.40 -6.18
N TYR A 298 14.22 10.91 -5.01
CA TYR A 298 15.15 11.68 -4.17
C TYR A 298 16.55 11.67 -4.77
N PRO A 299 17.13 12.84 -5.13
CA PRO A 299 18.29 12.90 -6.01
C PRO A 299 19.62 12.50 -5.37
N LEU A 300 19.78 12.67 -4.05
CA LEU A 300 21.06 12.32 -3.41
C LEU A 300 21.14 10.79 -3.21
N VAL A 301 22.26 10.23 -3.62
CA VAL A 301 22.50 8.79 -3.58
C VAL A 301 23.87 8.45 -3.01
N TYR A 302 23.93 7.28 -2.38
CA TYR A 302 25.16 6.64 -1.91
C TYR A 302 25.30 5.26 -2.56
N PRO A 303 26.52 4.68 -2.60
CA PRO A 303 26.69 3.29 -3.06
C PRO A 303 25.76 2.33 -2.34
N GLY A 304 25.13 1.43 -3.11
CA GLY A 304 24.14 0.49 -2.63
C GLY A 304 22.69 1.01 -2.62
N ASN A 305 22.46 2.32 -2.78
CA ASN A 305 21.08 2.81 -2.87
C ASN A 305 20.36 2.26 -4.10
N LEU A 306 19.13 1.82 -3.93
CA LEU A 306 18.25 1.42 -5.02
C LEU A 306 17.90 2.62 -5.88
N ILE A 307 18.06 2.48 -7.18
CA ILE A 307 17.76 3.50 -8.19
C ILE A 307 16.51 3.12 -8.99
N ALA A 308 16.40 1.88 -9.42
CA ALA A 308 15.28 1.45 -10.25
C ALA A 308 15.01 -0.05 -10.11
N ARG A 309 13.75 -0.43 -10.41
CA ARG A 309 13.37 -1.82 -10.68
C ARG A 309 12.74 -1.90 -12.06
N VAL A 310 13.14 -2.88 -12.82
CA VAL A 310 12.60 -3.15 -14.17
C VAL A 310 12.02 -4.56 -14.17
N LEU A 311 10.75 -4.67 -14.52
CA LEU A 311 10.05 -5.92 -14.74
C LEU A 311 10.31 -6.36 -16.18
N GLY A 312 11.16 -7.35 -16.36
CA GLY A 312 11.53 -7.89 -17.65
C GLY A 312 12.63 -8.93 -17.49
N GLY A 313 12.71 -9.80 -18.45
CA GLY A 313 13.54 -11.01 -18.43
C GLY A 313 12.64 -12.24 -18.51
N ALA A 314 13.18 -13.35 -19.06
CA ALA A 314 12.50 -14.63 -18.94
C ALA A 314 12.56 -15.05 -17.46
N PRO A 315 11.48 -15.61 -16.89
CA PRO A 315 11.62 -16.31 -15.62
C PRO A 315 12.67 -17.43 -15.84
N CYS A 316 13.69 -17.47 -14.99
CA CYS A 316 14.68 -18.56 -14.98
C CYS A 316 13.99 -19.89 -14.66
#